data_8d30556c0eb78e9d8108566158a9a730
#
_entry.id   8d30556c0eb78e9d8108566158a9a730
#
_cell.length_a   1.000
_cell.length_b   1.000
_cell.length_c   1.000
_cell.angle_alpha   90.00
_cell.angle_beta   90.00
_cell.angle_gamma   90.00
#
_symmetry.space_group_name_H-M   'P 1'
#
loop_
_entity.id
_entity.type
_entity.pdbx_description
1 polymer ?
#
loop_
_entity_poly.entity_id
_entity_poly.type
_entity_poly.pdbx_seq_one_letter_code
_entity_poly.pdbx_strand_id
1 'polypeptide(L)'
;IMTQDERREYLIQYLLKEEIRFGRQHIPADKEEQENLLRSLMNVRLPRPVSGDFLKIQDEYLMERNIERGITDVDTLAPVKSDSRLYIWQGDITTLKCDAIVNACNSQMLGCFSPMHACIDNFIHTYAGVELRLKMHEIMTKQGHEEETGKAKITSGYNLPAKYVLHTVGPIIQWKVTREDETLLASCYTECLKLAADTGVESIAFCCLSTGVFRFPQQRAAEIATNAVKQYLDKDSRIKKVIFNVFKDEDLKIYNGLL
;
A
#
# COMPACT_ATOMS: atom_id res chain seq x y z
N ILE A 1 23.75 9.67 18.88
CA ILE A 1 23.04 8.94 17.80
C ILE A 1 22.18 7.89 18.48
N MET A 2 20.84 7.94 18.27
CA MET A 2 19.91 6.96 18.85
C MET A 2 20.05 5.61 18.17
N THR A 3 19.99 4.54 18.97
CA THR A 3 19.85 3.19 18.44
C THR A 3 18.43 2.93 17.97
N GLN A 4 18.21 1.84 17.22
CA GLN A 4 16.87 1.42 16.80
C GLN A 4 15.95 1.14 17.99
N ASP A 5 16.48 0.53 19.05
CA ASP A 5 15.72 0.27 20.28
C ASP A 5 15.30 1.58 20.97
N GLU A 6 16.19 2.56 21.04
CA GLU A 6 15.89 3.88 21.60
C GLU A 6 14.84 4.63 20.77
N ARG A 7 14.93 4.56 19.45
CA ARG A 7 13.94 5.16 18.54
C ARG A 7 12.57 4.55 18.74
N ARG A 8 12.50 3.23 18.77
CA ARG A 8 11.24 2.50 18.99
C ARG A 8 10.60 2.86 20.30
N GLU A 9 11.37 2.89 21.37
CA GLU A 9 10.87 3.27 22.71
C GLU A 9 10.37 4.72 22.74
N TYR A 10 11.10 5.65 22.15
CA TYR A 10 10.68 7.05 22.01
C TYR A 10 9.32 7.16 21.30
N LEU A 11 9.17 6.48 20.17
CA LEU A 11 7.94 6.52 19.38
C LEU A 11 6.75 5.95 20.15
N ILE A 12 6.95 4.82 20.84
CA ILE A 12 5.91 4.22 21.69
C ILE A 12 5.49 5.18 22.82
N GLN A 13 6.46 5.75 23.52
CA GLN A 13 6.18 6.69 24.63
C GLN A 13 5.42 7.92 24.13
N TYR A 14 5.82 8.48 23.01
CA TYR A 14 5.15 9.63 22.40
C TYR A 14 3.67 9.32 22.09
N LEU A 15 3.42 8.20 21.43
CA LEU A 15 2.06 7.79 21.04
C LEU A 15 1.18 7.43 22.22
N LEU A 16 1.73 6.80 23.26
CA LEU A 16 0.99 6.51 24.50
C LEU A 16 0.57 7.79 25.25
N LYS A 17 1.40 8.83 25.20
CA LYS A 17 1.09 10.12 25.85
C LYS A 17 0.01 10.91 25.11
N GLU A 18 -0.16 10.71 23.81
CA GLU A 18 -1.19 11.40 23.03
C GLU A 18 -2.61 10.99 23.40
N GLU A 19 -2.81 9.78 23.88
CA GLU A 19 -4.12 9.20 24.13
C GLU A 19 -4.32 8.87 25.60
N ILE A 20 -5.14 9.66 26.28
CA ILE A 20 -5.49 9.47 27.70
C ILE A 20 -6.11 8.08 27.92
N ARG A 21 -6.89 7.56 26.95
CA ARG A 21 -7.54 6.25 27.01
C ARG A 21 -6.57 5.07 27.15
N PHE A 22 -5.32 5.23 26.74
CA PHE A 22 -4.30 4.18 26.91
C PHE A 22 -3.69 4.19 28.32
N GLY A 23 -3.92 5.25 29.11
CA GLY A 23 -3.48 5.37 30.48
C GLY A 23 -1.97 5.20 30.65
N ARG A 24 -1.59 4.53 31.74
CA ARG A 24 -0.19 4.18 32.01
C ARG A 24 0.13 2.78 31.49
N GLN A 25 -0.09 2.54 30.21
CA GLN A 25 0.25 1.25 29.62
C GLN A 25 1.75 1.01 29.77
N HIS A 26 2.09 -0.18 30.28
CA HIS A 26 3.48 -0.61 30.41
C HIS A 26 4.07 -1.00 29.06
N ILE A 27 5.28 -0.51 28.77
CA ILE A 27 6.00 -0.90 27.55
C ILE A 27 6.62 -2.28 27.81
N PRO A 28 6.32 -3.28 26.97
CA PRO A 28 6.90 -4.61 27.14
C PRO A 28 8.43 -4.58 26.98
N ALA A 29 9.11 -5.52 27.62
CA ALA A 29 10.56 -5.66 27.51
C ALA A 29 11.00 -6.35 26.22
N ASP A 30 10.15 -7.22 25.65
CA ASP A 30 10.44 -7.98 24.44
C ASP A 30 10.38 -7.10 23.20
N LYS A 31 11.36 -7.27 22.32
CA LYS A 31 11.48 -6.49 21.07
C LYS A 31 10.27 -6.68 20.15
N GLU A 32 9.85 -7.92 19.93
CA GLU A 32 8.73 -8.23 19.04
C GLU A 32 7.43 -7.66 19.57
N GLU A 33 7.20 -7.78 20.90
CA GLU A 33 6.04 -7.18 21.55
C GLU A 33 6.05 -5.65 21.44
N GLN A 34 7.22 -5.00 21.54
CA GLN A 34 7.36 -3.56 21.31
C GLN A 34 7.05 -3.17 19.86
N GLU A 35 7.53 -3.91 18.89
CA GLU A 35 7.25 -3.68 17.46
C GLU A 35 5.75 -3.80 17.19
N ASN A 36 5.10 -4.80 17.76
CA ASN A 36 3.66 -4.99 17.64
C ASN A 36 2.86 -3.87 18.33
N LEU A 37 3.30 -3.43 19.49
CA LEU A 37 2.68 -2.30 20.22
C LEU A 37 2.80 -1.01 19.39
N LEU A 38 3.99 -0.71 18.89
CA LEU A 38 4.20 0.48 18.06
C LEU A 38 3.29 0.46 16.82
N ARG A 39 3.25 -0.66 16.10
CA ARG A 39 2.37 -0.82 14.96
C ARG A 39 0.90 -0.60 15.33
N SER A 40 0.44 -1.22 16.42
CA SER A 40 -0.94 -1.08 16.88
C SER A 40 -1.29 0.37 17.21
N LEU A 41 -0.39 1.09 17.87
CA LEU A 41 -0.57 2.51 18.21
C LEU A 41 -0.64 3.38 16.95
N MET A 42 0.19 3.10 15.96
CA MET A 42 0.15 3.82 14.67
C MET A 42 -1.14 3.50 13.90
N ASN A 43 -1.61 2.26 13.94
CA ASN A 43 -2.84 1.85 13.23
C ASN A 43 -4.08 2.57 13.77
N VAL A 44 -4.22 2.73 15.07
CA VAL A 44 -5.41 3.36 15.68
C VAL A 44 -5.34 4.88 15.77
N ARG A 45 -4.17 5.46 15.47
CA ARG A 45 -3.95 6.90 15.60
C ARG A 45 -4.80 7.70 14.61
N LEU A 46 -5.58 8.65 15.13
CA LEU A 46 -6.33 9.58 14.29
C LEU A 46 -5.37 10.53 13.53
N PRO A 47 -5.79 11.04 12.35
CA PRO A 47 -4.96 11.96 11.57
C PRO A 47 -4.82 13.30 12.28
N ARG A 48 -3.66 13.54 12.86
CA ARG A 48 -3.27 14.81 13.50
C ARG A 48 -1.78 15.01 13.38
N PRO A 49 -1.31 16.27 13.43
CA PRO A 49 0.11 16.56 13.37
C PRO A 49 0.89 15.93 14.52
N VAL A 50 2.17 15.69 14.29
CA VAL A 50 3.16 15.29 15.31
C VAL A 50 4.28 16.32 15.34
N SER A 51 5.14 16.25 16.38
CA SER A 51 6.31 17.11 16.46
C SER A 51 7.34 16.81 15.36
N GLY A 52 8.18 17.79 15.05
CA GLY A 52 9.30 17.58 14.12
C GLY A 52 10.28 16.52 14.61
N ASP A 53 10.51 16.45 15.93
CA ASP A 53 11.36 15.41 16.54
C ASP A 53 10.78 14.02 16.33
N PHE A 54 9.45 13.86 16.50
CA PHE A 54 8.79 12.59 16.21
C PHE A 54 9.03 12.18 14.76
N LEU A 55 8.79 13.07 13.80
CA LEU A 55 8.96 12.76 12.37
C LEU A 55 10.40 12.35 12.07
N LYS A 56 11.37 13.06 12.58
CA LYS A 56 12.78 12.72 12.35
C LYS A 56 13.12 11.32 12.88
N ILE A 57 12.71 11.02 14.10
CA ILE A 57 12.99 9.74 14.74
C ILE A 57 12.21 8.61 14.05
N GLN A 58 10.94 8.85 13.71
CA GLN A 58 10.15 7.90 12.94
C GLN A 58 10.78 7.57 11.59
N ASP A 59 11.20 8.60 10.86
CA ASP A 59 11.78 8.41 9.53
C ASP A 59 13.07 7.58 9.61
N GLU A 60 13.95 7.89 10.55
CA GLU A 60 15.16 7.10 10.79
C GLU A 60 14.82 5.66 11.18
N TYR A 61 13.83 5.46 12.05
CA TYR A 61 13.38 4.14 12.49
C TYR A 61 12.81 3.31 11.33
N LEU A 62 11.88 3.88 10.57
CA LEU A 62 11.21 3.15 9.49
C LEU A 62 12.13 2.88 8.30
N MET A 63 13.02 3.80 7.94
CA MET A 63 13.99 3.57 6.88
C MET A 63 14.93 2.40 7.23
N GLU A 64 15.45 2.38 8.44
CA GLU A 64 16.30 1.27 8.90
C GLU A 64 15.50 -0.04 9.00
N ARG A 65 14.26 0.02 9.50
CA ARG A 65 13.38 -1.13 9.57
C ARG A 65 13.09 -1.73 8.19
N ASN A 66 12.88 -0.90 7.19
CA ASN A 66 12.66 -1.35 5.81
C ASN A 66 13.90 -2.04 5.23
N ILE A 67 15.10 -1.54 5.54
CA ILE A 67 16.35 -2.19 5.14
C ILE A 67 16.49 -3.57 5.81
N GLU A 68 16.19 -3.66 7.11
CA GLU A 68 16.23 -4.93 7.86
C GLU A 68 15.27 -5.98 7.27
N ARG A 69 14.12 -5.56 6.79
CA ARG A 69 13.11 -6.43 6.16
C ARG A 69 13.54 -6.93 4.78
N GLY A 70 14.53 -6.29 4.17
CA GLY A 70 15.01 -6.57 2.82
C GLY A 70 14.24 -5.81 1.76
N ILE A 71 14.97 -5.04 0.94
CA ILE A 71 14.40 -4.26 -0.16
C ILE A 71 14.71 -4.97 -1.46
N THR A 72 13.69 -5.14 -2.31
CA THR A 72 13.84 -5.68 -3.66
C THR A 72 13.70 -4.53 -4.66
N ASP A 73 14.74 -4.32 -5.47
CA ASP A 73 14.73 -3.35 -6.55
C ASP A 73 14.09 -3.99 -7.79
N VAL A 74 13.02 -3.39 -8.31
CA VAL A 74 12.31 -3.94 -9.48
C VAL A 74 13.18 -3.98 -10.73
N ASP A 75 14.24 -3.19 -10.80
CA ASP A 75 15.19 -3.21 -11.92
C ASP A 75 16.03 -4.49 -11.97
N THR A 76 16.05 -5.28 -10.88
CA THR A 76 16.71 -6.57 -10.83
C THR A 76 15.81 -7.73 -11.26
N LEU A 77 14.53 -7.49 -11.51
CA LEU A 77 13.56 -8.52 -11.88
C LEU A 77 13.60 -8.79 -13.38
N ALA A 78 13.33 -10.03 -13.77
CA ALA A 78 13.15 -10.41 -15.17
C ALA A 78 11.67 -10.30 -15.55
N PRO A 79 11.37 -9.80 -16.76
CA PRO A 79 9.99 -9.75 -17.24
C PRO A 79 9.46 -11.14 -17.57
N VAL A 80 8.14 -11.26 -17.70
CA VAL A 80 7.52 -12.47 -18.23
C VAL A 80 7.90 -12.67 -19.71
N LYS A 81 7.91 -13.92 -20.19
CA LYS A 81 8.35 -14.21 -21.56
C LYS A 81 7.44 -13.65 -22.63
N SER A 82 6.15 -13.53 -22.33
CA SER A 82 5.14 -13.09 -23.29
C SER A 82 5.12 -11.58 -23.53
N ASP A 83 5.60 -10.78 -22.59
CA ASP A 83 5.58 -9.31 -22.66
C ASP A 83 6.70 -8.73 -21.80
N SER A 84 7.64 -8.04 -22.42
CA SER A 84 8.80 -7.45 -21.73
C SER A 84 8.46 -6.28 -20.80
N ARG A 85 7.22 -5.80 -20.82
CA ARG A 85 6.73 -4.72 -19.94
C ARG A 85 6.12 -5.25 -18.65
N LEU A 86 5.84 -6.56 -18.58
CA LEU A 86 5.11 -7.19 -17.49
C LEU A 86 6.01 -8.07 -16.62
N TYR A 87 5.78 -8.01 -15.33
CA TYR A 87 6.55 -8.72 -14.31
C TYR A 87 5.59 -9.38 -13.32
N ILE A 88 5.97 -10.51 -12.77
CA ILE A 88 5.30 -11.16 -11.64
C ILE A 88 6.32 -11.26 -10.52
N TRP A 89 5.96 -10.79 -9.33
CA TRP A 89 6.82 -10.90 -8.17
C TRP A 89 6.02 -11.29 -6.94
N GLN A 90 6.48 -12.33 -6.24
CA GLN A 90 5.86 -12.81 -5.01
C GLN A 90 6.61 -12.24 -3.80
N GLY A 91 5.88 -11.53 -2.93
CA GLY A 91 6.43 -10.96 -1.73
C GLY A 91 5.58 -9.82 -1.19
N ASP A 92 6.13 -9.11 -0.21
CA ASP A 92 5.49 -7.96 0.43
C ASP A 92 5.73 -6.69 -0.39
N ILE A 93 4.67 -6.12 -0.93
CA ILE A 93 4.73 -4.93 -1.80
C ILE A 93 5.40 -3.73 -1.11
N THR A 94 5.34 -3.64 0.21
CA THR A 94 5.96 -2.54 0.96
C THR A 94 7.49 -2.60 0.97
N THR A 95 8.07 -3.68 0.49
CA THR A 95 9.53 -3.85 0.37
C THR A 95 10.05 -3.58 -1.05
N LEU A 96 9.17 -3.24 -1.99
CA LEU A 96 9.57 -2.98 -3.37
C LEU A 96 10.11 -1.56 -3.57
N LYS A 97 11.31 -1.47 -4.10
CA LYS A 97 11.87 -0.22 -4.62
C LYS A 97 11.46 -0.08 -6.08
N CYS A 98 10.52 0.82 -6.31
CA CYS A 98 9.99 1.18 -7.64
C CYS A 98 9.46 2.61 -7.59
N ASP A 99 9.00 3.13 -8.72
CA ASP A 99 8.43 4.48 -8.73
C ASP A 99 7.13 4.54 -7.96
N ALA A 100 6.24 3.56 -8.10
CA ALA A 100 4.96 3.57 -7.40
C ALA A 100 4.50 2.17 -7.04
N ILE A 101 3.83 2.05 -5.89
CA ILE A 101 3.04 0.89 -5.51
C ILE A 101 1.57 1.29 -5.40
N VAL A 102 0.67 0.34 -5.58
CA VAL A 102 -0.78 0.55 -5.50
C VAL A 102 -1.33 -0.01 -4.22
N ASN A 103 -2.06 0.82 -3.50
CA ASN A 103 -2.78 0.48 -2.27
C ASN A 103 -4.25 0.21 -2.60
N ALA A 104 -4.78 -0.91 -2.11
CA ALA A 104 -6.21 -1.23 -2.13
C ALA A 104 -6.84 -0.73 -0.83
N CYS A 105 -7.63 0.32 -0.90
CA CYS A 105 -8.18 0.99 0.27
C CYS A 105 -9.72 0.99 0.29
N ASN A 106 -10.29 1.42 1.42
CA ASN A 106 -11.73 1.68 1.53
C ASN A 106 -12.08 3.09 1.03
N SER A 107 -13.37 3.40 0.93
CA SER A 107 -13.86 4.67 0.38
C SER A 107 -13.50 5.90 1.21
N GLN A 108 -13.18 5.74 2.48
CA GLN A 108 -12.71 6.83 3.34
C GLN A 108 -11.26 7.22 3.05
N MET A 109 -10.46 6.31 2.51
CA MET A 109 -9.06 6.50 2.10
C MET A 109 -8.11 6.90 3.25
N LEU A 110 -8.48 6.67 4.50
CA LEU A 110 -7.67 7.04 5.67
C LEU A 110 -6.82 5.88 6.22
N GLY A 111 -6.77 4.77 5.51
CA GLY A 111 -6.07 3.58 5.97
C GLY A 111 -6.95 2.67 6.82
N CYS A 112 -6.36 1.58 7.30
CA CYS A 112 -7.02 0.61 8.15
C CYS A 112 -6.71 0.91 9.62
N PHE A 113 -7.76 1.16 10.42
CA PHE A 113 -7.64 1.46 11.85
C PHE A 113 -7.64 0.23 12.74
N SER A 114 -7.81 -0.96 12.18
CA SER A 114 -7.81 -2.21 12.94
C SER A 114 -6.39 -2.60 13.34
N PRO A 115 -6.07 -2.66 14.65
CA PRO A 115 -4.71 -2.95 15.09
C PRO A 115 -4.20 -4.28 14.53
N MET A 116 -3.00 -4.27 13.96
CA MET A 116 -2.32 -5.47 13.43
C MET A 116 -3.07 -6.21 12.32
N HIS A 117 -4.07 -5.58 11.67
CA HIS A 117 -4.82 -6.22 10.60
C HIS A 117 -3.92 -6.58 9.42
N ALA A 118 -4.06 -7.80 8.91
CA ALA A 118 -3.25 -8.33 7.83
C ALA A 118 -3.81 -7.94 6.45
N CYS A 119 -4.01 -6.66 6.20
CA CYS A 119 -4.40 -6.14 4.89
C CYS A 119 -3.32 -5.20 4.35
N ILE A 120 -3.32 -5.03 3.04
CA ILE A 120 -2.33 -4.19 2.36
C ILE A 120 -2.39 -2.74 2.83
N ASP A 121 -3.57 -2.21 3.05
CA ASP A 121 -3.80 -0.83 3.51
C ASP A 121 -3.14 -0.60 4.87
N ASN A 122 -3.29 -1.53 5.81
CA ASN A 122 -2.64 -1.47 7.11
C ASN A 122 -1.11 -1.51 6.98
N PHE A 123 -0.56 -2.42 6.20
CA PHE A 123 0.89 -2.55 6.01
C PHE A 123 1.49 -1.30 5.35
N ILE A 124 0.86 -0.78 4.33
CA ILE A 124 1.36 0.43 3.64
C ILE A 124 1.43 1.61 4.60
N HIS A 125 0.36 1.87 5.35
CA HIS A 125 0.36 2.95 6.34
C HIS A 125 1.36 2.73 7.46
N THR A 126 1.52 1.49 7.92
CA THR A 126 2.50 1.14 8.96
C THR A 126 3.93 1.51 8.54
N TYR A 127 4.33 1.14 7.34
CA TYR A 127 5.71 1.34 6.88
C TYR A 127 5.96 2.69 6.20
N ALA A 128 4.92 3.36 5.74
CA ALA A 128 5.02 4.75 5.27
C ALA A 128 5.22 5.73 6.44
N GLY A 129 4.54 5.49 7.57
CA GLY A 129 4.54 6.38 8.72
C GLY A 129 3.28 7.21 8.83
N VAL A 130 3.17 7.99 9.91
CA VAL A 130 1.94 8.72 10.28
C VAL A 130 1.55 9.83 9.30
N GLU A 131 2.47 10.32 8.52
CA GLU A 131 2.23 11.40 7.56
C GLU A 131 1.28 11.00 6.42
N LEU A 132 1.26 9.71 6.04
CA LEU A 132 0.40 9.25 4.95
C LEU A 132 -1.08 9.45 5.30
N ARG A 133 -1.50 9.02 6.49
CA ARG A 133 -2.89 9.22 6.95
C ARG A 133 -3.25 10.70 7.08
N LEU A 134 -2.32 11.50 7.59
CA LEU A 134 -2.51 12.94 7.71
C LEU A 134 -2.72 13.59 6.33
N LYS A 135 -1.90 13.20 5.34
CA LYS A 135 -2.03 13.68 3.96
C LYS A 135 -3.34 13.24 3.31
N MET A 136 -3.73 11.99 3.49
CA MET A 136 -5.00 11.48 2.98
C MET A 136 -6.19 12.20 3.62
N HIS A 137 -6.12 12.49 4.92
CA HIS A 137 -7.14 13.26 5.61
C HIS A 137 -7.27 14.69 5.01
N GLU A 138 -6.17 15.35 4.72
CA GLU A 138 -6.15 16.65 4.05
C GLU A 138 -6.83 16.57 2.68
N ILE A 139 -6.47 15.59 1.86
CA ILE A 139 -7.01 15.39 0.52
C ILE A 139 -8.54 15.13 0.60
N MET A 140 -8.96 14.22 1.46
CA MET A 140 -10.37 13.81 1.58
C MET A 140 -11.25 14.91 2.21
N THR A 141 -10.69 15.69 3.13
CA THR A 141 -11.38 16.86 3.68
C THR A 141 -11.67 17.90 2.61
N LYS A 142 -10.71 18.17 1.72
CA LYS A 142 -10.91 19.06 0.57
C LYS A 142 -11.93 18.51 -0.42
N GLN A 143 -11.93 17.20 -0.65
CA GLN A 143 -12.88 16.54 -1.53
C GLN A 143 -14.32 16.63 -0.98
N GLY A 144 -14.50 16.51 0.34
CA GLY A 144 -15.78 16.68 1.01
C GLY A 144 -16.75 15.50 0.90
N HIS A 145 -16.34 14.39 0.29
CA HIS A 145 -17.14 13.15 0.17
C HIS A 145 -16.23 11.93 0.03
N GLU A 146 -16.77 10.74 0.25
CA GLU A 146 -16.05 9.49 0.06
C GLU A 146 -15.56 9.32 -1.38
N GLU A 147 -14.49 8.54 -1.54
CA GLU A 147 -13.96 8.21 -2.87
C GLU A 147 -14.88 7.22 -3.58
N GLU A 148 -15.16 7.51 -4.84
CA GLU A 148 -15.90 6.59 -5.70
C GLU A 148 -15.07 5.36 -6.05
N THR A 149 -15.73 4.19 -6.10
CA THR A 149 -15.09 2.95 -6.58
C THR A 149 -14.58 3.14 -8.00
N GLY A 150 -13.38 2.63 -8.28
CA GLY A 150 -12.76 2.68 -9.60
C GLY A 150 -11.92 3.92 -9.87
N LYS A 151 -11.84 4.86 -8.93
CA LYS A 151 -11.01 6.06 -9.00
C LYS A 151 -9.66 5.85 -8.33
N ALA A 152 -8.73 6.77 -8.52
CA ALA A 152 -7.40 6.72 -7.93
C ALA A 152 -6.92 8.09 -7.44
N LYS A 153 -6.06 8.06 -6.41
CA LYS A 153 -5.32 9.22 -5.89
C LYS A 153 -3.85 8.83 -5.77
N ILE A 154 -2.98 9.81 -5.76
CA ILE A 154 -1.54 9.60 -5.60
C ILE A 154 -0.98 10.44 -4.45
N THR A 155 -0.09 9.85 -3.67
CA THR A 155 0.66 10.51 -2.61
C THR A 155 2.13 10.15 -2.69
N SER A 156 2.98 10.84 -1.92
CA SER A 156 4.33 10.37 -1.64
C SER A 156 4.28 8.99 -0.94
N GLY A 157 5.32 8.19 -1.15
CA GLY A 157 5.53 6.94 -0.41
C GLY A 157 6.08 7.15 1.00
N TYR A 158 6.49 8.37 1.35
CA TYR A 158 7.13 8.71 2.63
C TYR A 158 8.31 7.77 2.92
N ASN A 159 8.26 6.95 3.97
CA ASN A 159 9.37 6.08 4.34
C ASN A 159 9.41 4.74 3.59
N LEU A 160 8.46 4.49 2.69
CA LEU A 160 8.49 3.30 1.84
C LEU A 160 9.64 3.38 0.83
N PRO A 161 10.17 2.21 0.39
CA PRO A 161 11.12 2.18 -0.74
C PRO A 161 10.54 2.70 -2.04
N ALA A 162 9.22 2.60 -2.24
CA ALA A 162 8.52 3.19 -3.38
C ALA A 162 8.40 4.70 -3.24
N LYS A 163 8.59 5.41 -4.33
CA LYS A 163 8.54 6.87 -4.36
C LYS A 163 7.14 7.43 -4.15
N TYR A 164 6.14 6.76 -4.73
CA TYR A 164 4.73 7.14 -4.66
C TYR A 164 3.86 5.96 -4.25
N VAL A 165 2.68 6.28 -3.71
CA VAL A 165 1.59 5.34 -3.49
C VAL A 165 0.38 5.82 -4.27
N LEU A 166 -0.20 4.93 -5.07
CA LEU A 166 -1.51 5.15 -5.69
C LEU A 166 -2.56 4.45 -4.84
N HIS A 167 -3.63 5.15 -4.52
CA HIS A 167 -4.71 4.65 -3.68
C HIS A 167 -5.97 4.48 -4.52
N THR A 168 -6.53 3.29 -4.55
CA THR A 168 -7.74 2.99 -5.32
C THR A 168 -8.71 2.15 -4.51
N VAL A 169 -10.00 2.37 -4.73
CA VAL A 169 -11.09 1.66 -4.07
C VAL A 169 -11.69 0.68 -5.07
N GLY A 170 -11.43 -0.61 -4.84
CA GLY A 170 -12.00 -1.67 -5.66
C GLY A 170 -13.45 -1.97 -5.31
N PRO A 171 -14.18 -2.65 -6.20
CA PRO A 171 -15.55 -3.07 -5.94
C PRO A 171 -15.62 -4.13 -4.84
N ILE A 172 -16.67 -4.04 -4.01
CA ILE A 172 -17.01 -5.04 -2.99
C ILE A 172 -18.08 -5.96 -3.59
N ILE A 173 -17.79 -7.27 -3.61
CA ILE A 173 -18.72 -8.25 -4.14
C ILE A 173 -19.76 -8.61 -3.08
N GLN A 174 -21.04 -8.38 -3.39
CA GLN A 174 -22.15 -8.65 -2.48
C GLN A 174 -22.57 -10.14 -2.52
N TRP A 175 -23.03 -10.62 -3.68
CA TRP A 175 -23.49 -11.99 -3.87
C TRP A 175 -22.71 -12.70 -4.96
N LYS A 176 -22.63 -12.11 -6.13
CA LYS A 176 -21.88 -12.58 -7.28
C LYS A 176 -21.31 -11.39 -8.04
N VAL A 177 -20.28 -11.63 -8.82
CA VAL A 177 -19.68 -10.60 -9.66
C VAL A 177 -20.68 -10.14 -10.72
N THR A 178 -20.90 -8.84 -10.79
CA THR A 178 -21.71 -8.20 -11.82
C THR A 178 -20.81 -7.63 -12.93
N ARG A 179 -21.43 -7.28 -14.05
CA ARG A 179 -20.71 -6.59 -15.14
C ARG A 179 -20.16 -5.24 -14.69
N GLU A 180 -20.90 -4.54 -13.84
CA GLU A 180 -20.47 -3.28 -13.24
C GLU A 180 -19.24 -3.49 -12.35
N ASP A 181 -19.22 -4.52 -11.52
CA ASP A 181 -18.05 -4.84 -10.69
C ASP A 181 -16.81 -5.08 -11.54
N GLU A 182 -16.95 -5.79 -12.66
CA GLU A 182 -15.83 -6.03 -13.58
C GLU A 182 -15.32 -4.74 -14.23
N THR A 183 -16.22 -3.87 -14.65
CA THR A 183 -15.90 -2.56 -15.22
C THR A 183 -15.19 -1.68 -14.19
N LEU A 184 -15.66 -1.67 -12.95
CA LEU A 184 -15.05 -0.89 -11.88
C LEU A 184 -13.66 -1.42 -11.49
N LEU A 185 -13.47 -2.72 -11.47
CA LEU A 185 -12.13 -3.30 -11.23
C LEU A 185 -11.16 -2.91 -12.34
N ALA A 186 -11.55 -3.03 -13.59
CA ALA A 186 -10.74 -2.59 -14.73
C ALA A 186 -10.40 -1.10 -14.61
N SER A 187 -11.35 -0.27 -14.19
CA SER A 187 -11.16 1.17 -13.96
C SER A 187 -10.10 1.45 -12.91
N CYS A 188 -10.04 0.65 -11.82
CA CYS A 188 -8.98 0.80 -10.81
C CYS A 188 -7.59 0.71 -11.43
N TYR A 189 -7.36 -0.27 -12.29
CA TYR A 189 -6.07 -0.45 -12.99
C TYR A 189 -5.79 0.70 -13.95
N THR A 190 -6.76 1.07 -14.78
CA THR A 190 -6.62 2.11 -15.80
C THR A 190 -6.40 3.49 -15.17
N GLU A 191 -7.17 3.85 -14.16
CA GLU A 191 -7.04 5.14 -13.46
C GLU A 191 -5.71 5.25 -12.71
N CYS A 192 -5.25 4.16 -12.08
CA CYS A 192 -3.93 4.13 -11.46
C CYS A 192 -2.82 4.33 -12.48
N LEU A 193 -2.87 3.63 -13.61
CA LEU A 193 -1.87 3.75 -14.67
C LEU A 193 -1.85 5.16 -15.28
N LYS A 194 -3.01 5.73 -15.52
CA LYS A 194 -3.13 7.08 -16.07
C LYS A 194 -2.55 8.13 -15.13
N LEU A 195 -2.93 8.07 -13.87
CA LEU A 195 -2.44 9.02 -12.85
C LEU A 195 -0.92 8.86 -12.63
N ALA A 196 -0.43 7.62 -12.63
CA ALA A 196 0.99 7.31 -12.54
C ALA A 196 1.75 7.90 -13.73
N ALA A 197 1.28 7.66 -14.95
CA ALA A 197 1.89 8.19 -16.16
C ALA A 197 1.91 9.71 -16.19
N ASP A 198 0.82 10.35 -15.80
CA ASP A 198 0.71 11.81 -15.71
C ASP A 198 1.66 12.41 -14.64
N THR A 199 2.07 11.63 -13.67
CA THR A 199 3.02 12.03 -12.61
C THR A 199 4.48 11.74 -12.99
N GLY A 200 4.73 11.05 -14.09
CA GLY A 200 6.08 10.68 -14.54
C GLY A 200 6.59 9.35 -14.01
N VAL A 201 5.70 8.52 -13.46
CA VAL A 201 6.02 7.16 -13.00
C VAL A 201 6.32 6.27 -14.21
N GLU A 202 7.40 5.51 -14.17
CA GLU A 202 7.77 4.53 -15.19
C GLU A 202 7.61 3.09 -14.74
N SER A 203 7.70 2.82 -13.41
CA SER A 203 7.52 1.49 -12.83
C SER A 203 6.43 1.52 -11.76
N ILE A 204 5.46 0.62 -11.86
CA ILE A 204 4.33 0.53 -10.95
C ILE A 204 4.07 -0.92 -10.56
N ALA A 205 3.82 -1.17 -9.28
CA ALA A 205 3.48 -2.49 -8.76
C ALA A 205 2.04 -2.50 -8.23
N PHE A 206 1.24 -3.44 -8.71
CA PHE A 206 -0.13 -3.66 -8.27
C PHE A 206 -0.20 -4.84 -7.32
N CYS A 207 -0.91 -4.68 -6.20
CA CYS A 207 -1.40 -5.82 -5.43
C CYS A 207 -2.63 -6.45 -6.11
N CYS A 208 -3.11 -7.58 -5.60
CA CYS A 208 -4.31 -8.25 -6.10
C CYS A 208 -5.57 -7.50 -5.65
N LEU A 209 -5.98 -6.48 -6.40
CA LEU A 209 -7.10 -5.60 -6.05
C LEU A 209 -8.41 -6.37 -5.88
N SER A 210 -9.17 -6.03 -4.84
CA SER A 210 -10.50 -6.55 -4.49
C SER A 210 -10.58 -8.03 -4.11
N THR A 211 -9.48 -8.79 -4.10
CA THR A 211 -9.53 -10.25 -3.87
C THR A 211 -9.44 -10.65 -2.39
N GLY A 212 -9.17 -9.71 -1.49
CA GLY A 212 -9.18 -9.95 -0.05
C GLY A 212 -10.60 -9.87 0.53
N VAL A 213 -10.78 -8.99 1.49
CA VAL A 213 -12.07 -8.78 2.18
C VAL A 213 -13.19 -8.30 1.25
N PHE A 214 -12.86 -7.75 0.07
CA PHE A 214 -13.85 -7.34 -0.94
C PHE A 214 -14.38 -8.49 -1.79
N ARG A 215 -13.77 -9.67 -1.69
CA ARG A 215 -14.29 -10.96 -2.19
C ARG A 215 -14.43 -11.11 -3.71
N PHE A 216 -13.68 -10.36 -4.49
CA PHE A 216 -13.61 -10.60 -5.92
C PHE A 216 -12.90 -11.94 -6.17
N PRO A 217 -13.46 -12.88 -6.98
CA PRO A 217 -12.81 -14.17 -7.28
C PRO A 217 -11.43 -13.94 -7.90
N GLN A 218 -10.41 -14.62 -7.37
CA GLN A 218 -9.01 -14.42 -7.72
C GLN A 218 -8.71 -14.61 -9.20
N GLN A 219 -9.22 -15.71 -9.80
CA GLN A 219 -8.98 -15.98 -11.22
C GLN A 219 -9.56 -14.88 -12.12
N ARG A 220 -10.80 -14.50 -11.89
CA ARG A 220 -11.46 -13.47 -12.71
C ARG A 220 -10.83 -12.10 -12.50
N ALA A 221 -10.47 -11.77 -11.27
CA ALA A 221 -9.77 -10.53 -10.97
C ALA A 221 -8.43 -10.42 -11.71
N ALA A 222 -7.67 -11.51 -11.75
CA ALA A 222 -6.38 -11.56 -12.46
C ALA A 222 -6.55 -11.43 -13.98
N GLU A 223 -7.59 -12.05 -14.55
CA GLU A 223 -7.92 -11.89 -15.98
C GLU A 223 -8.23 -10.44 -16.32
N ILE A 224 -9.02 -9.77 -15.49
CA ILE A 224 -9.36 -8.34 -15.67
C ILE A 224 -8.12 -7.47 -15.52
N ALA A 225 -7.31 -7.74 -14.50
CA ALA A 225 -6.07 -7.00 -14.25
C ALA A 225 -5.11 -7.07 -15.43
N THR A 226 -4.79 -8.27 -15.89
CA THR A 226 -3.85 -8.47 -16.99
C THR A 226 -4.36 -7.87 -18.29
N ASN A 227 -5.65 -8.00 -18.56
CA ASN A 227 -6.30 -7.45 -19.75
C ASN A 227 -6.30 -5.91 -19.75
N ALA A 228 -6.72 -5.29 -18.65
CA ALA A 228 -6.75 -3.84 -18.53
C ALA A 228 -5.36 -3.23 -18.64
N VAL A 229 -4.36 -3.84 -17.99
CA VAL A 229 -2.97 -3.37 -18.06
C VAL A 229 -2.40 -3.48 -19.48
N LYS A 230 -2.56 -4.62 -20.15
CA LYS A 230 -2.08 -4.81 -21.54
C LYS A 230 -2.71 -3.79 -22.49
N GLN A 231 -4.01 -3.61 -22.42
CA GLN A 231 -4.73 -2.65 -23.26
C GLN A 231 -4.25 -1.21 -23.03
N TYR A 232 -4.02 -0.84 -21.76
CA TYR A 232 -3.48 0.48 -21.44
C TYR A 232 -2.08 0.68 -22.00
N LEU A 233 -1.18 -0.27 -21.80
CA LEU A 233 0.21 -0.19 -22.25
C LEU A 233 0.33 -0.16 -23.80
N ASP A 234 -0.63 -0.75 -24.50
CA ASP A 234 -0.67 -0.70 -25.96
C ASP A 234 -1.02 0.70 -26.49
N LYS A 235 -1.69 1.51 -25.67
CA LYS A 235 -2.13 2.87 -26.03
C LYS A 235 -1.21 3.97 -25.48
N ASP A 236 -0.50 3.70 -24.40
CA ASP A 236 0.34 4.67 -23.71
C ASP A 236 1.66 4.02 -23.30
N SER A 237 2.76 4.51 -23.87
CA SER A 237 4.09 3.96 -23.66
C SER A 237 4.88 4.60 -22.53
N ARG A 238 4.29 5.51 -21.77
CA ARG A 238 4.99 6.22 -20.67
C ARG A 238 5.34 5.31 -19.51
N ILE A 239 4.47 4.35 -19.17
CA ILE A 239 4.77 3.33 -18.17
C ILE A 239 5.62 2.24 -18.82
N LYS A 240 6.77 1.93 -18.23
CA LYS A 240 7.74 0.98 -18.78
C LYS A 240 7.64 -0.40 -18.18
N LYS A 241 7.30 -0.48 -16.88
CA LYS A 241 7.23 -1.73 -16.12
C LYS A 241 5.98 -1.77 -15.26
N VAL A 242 5.20 -2.83 -15.41
CA VAL A 242 4.09 -3.14 -14.52
C VAL A 242 4.39 -4.46 -13.81
N ILE A 243 4.47 -4.41 -12.50
CA ILE A 243 4.72 -5.57 -11.66
C ILE A 243 3.41 -6.02 -11.04
N PHE A 244 2.97 -7.23 -11.37
CA PHE A 244 1.88 -7.88 -10.64
C PHE A 244 2.46 -8.50 -9.39
N ASN A 245 2.24 -7.83 -8.27
CA ASN A 245 2.68 -8.31 -6.96
C ASN A 245 1.66 -9.30 -6.43
N VAL A 246 2.10 -10.51 -6.14
CA VAL A 246 1.31 -11.56 -5.53
C VAL A 246 1.90 -11.91 -4.17
N PHE A 247 1.08 -12.34 -3.24
CA PHE A 247 1.50 -12.79 -1.91
C PHE A 247 1.29 -14.30 -1.73
N LYS A 248 0.09 -14.77 -2.09
CA LYS A 248 -0.28 -16.19 -1.96
C LYS A 248 0.23 -17.01 -3.14
N ASP A 249 0.57 -18.27 -2.89
CA ASP A 249 0.97 -19.22 -3.93
C ASP A 249 -0.13 -19.42 -4.98
N GLU A 250 -1.39 -19.41 -4.56
CA GLU A 250 -2.53 -19.50 -5.47
C GLU A 250 -2.55 -18.35 -6.48
N ASP A 251 -2.32 -17.13 -6.03
CA ASP A 251 -2.25 -15.97 -6.93
C ASP A 251 -1.07 -16.07 -7.88
N LEU A 252 0.09 -16.51 -7.39
CA LEU A 252 1.26 -16.75 -8.23
C LEU A 252 0.95 -17.73 -9.36
N LYS A 253 0.29 -18.83 -9.04
CA LYS A 253 -0.11 -19.85 -10.02
C LYS A 253 -1.06 -19.26 -11.06
N ILE A 254 -2.04 -18.47 -10.63
CA ILE A 254 -3.01 -17.84 -11.53
C ILE A 254 -2.30 -16.90 -12.52
N TYR A 255 -1.47 -15.98 -12.02
CA TYR A 255 -0.75 -15.04 -12.88
C TYR A 255 0.25 -15.74 -13.81
N ASN A 256 0.95 -16.77 -13.33
CA ASN A 256 1.83 -17.57 -14.18
C ASN A 256 1.08 -18.26 -15.31
N GLY A 257 -0.17 -18.65 -15.10
CA GLY A 257 -1.01 -19.25 -16.12
C GLY A 257 -1.54 -18.26 -17.15
N LEU A 258 -1.63 -16.98 -16.82
CA LEU A 258 -2.15 -15.91 -17.68
C LEU A 258 -1.06 -15.20 -18.50
N LEU A 259 0.16 -15.18 -18.00
CA LEU A 259 1.32 -14.46 -18.56
C LEU A 259 2.50 -15.42 -18.90
#